data_6fd572fa6ea7514e64c17a3c12df4743
#
_entry.id   6fd572fa6ea7514e64c17a3c12df4743
#
_cell.length_a   1.000
_cell.length_b   1.000
_cell.length_c   1.000
_cell.angle_alpha   90.00
_cell.angle_beta   90.00
_cell.angle_gamma   90.00
#
_symmetry.space_group_name_H-M   'P 1'
#
loop_
_entity.id
_entity.type
_entity.pdbx_description
1 polymer ?
#
loop_
_entity_poly.entity_id
_entity_poly.type
_entity_poly.pdbx_seq_one_letter_code
_entity_poly.pdbx_strand_id
1 'polypeptide(L)'
;YLAAFRYALSGEFTIKRDLAEKLRLPCDWGLEIVTLFEALRHRAPGRLCQVEIAERYDHKHQDLSGQDPTQGLNRMARDVIKHLLRTLAAAGVNLSPGLLMSLLAAYQRHAEDGVSDSYAVSVVNHLNYDRHSEEQSVHVFTEALRASIDEFLTDPLGPPLVPNWTRVWAGVPDASARLLAAVNRGEEPPDRSRR
;
A
#
# COMPACT_ATOMS: atom_id res chain seq x y z
N TYR A 1 2.92 10.21 -10.83
CA TYR A 1 4.04 9.29 -10.67
C TYR A 1 3.56 7.85 -10.47
N LEU A 2 2.77 7.55 -9.43
CA LEU A 2 2.26 6.18 -9.21
C LEU A 2 1.44 5.65 -10.39
N ALA A 3 0.68 6.50 -11.06
CA ALA A 3 -0.10 6.14 -12.26
C ALA A 3 0.77 5.77 -13.48
N ALA A 4 2.09 5.97 -13.42
CA ALA A 4 3.00 5.52 -14.47
C ALA A 4 3.36 4.03 -14.37
N PHE A 5 3.06 3.39 -13.24
CA PHE A 5 3.28 1.96 -13.07
C PHE A 5 2.04 1.19 -13.54
N ARG A 6 2.24 0.12 -14.28
CA ARG A 6 1.16 -0.81 -14.66
C ARG A 6 0.61 -1.53 -13.42
N TYR A 7 1.50 -1.82 -12.46
CA TYR A 7 1.14 -2.55 -11.25
C TYR A 7 1.98 -2.07 -10.07
N ALA A 8 1.57 -0.97 -9.46
CA ALA A 8 2.30 -0.31 -8.38
C ALA A 8 2.36 -1.14 -7.07
N LEU A 9 1.45 -2.10 -6.90
CA LEU A 9 1.33 -2.97 -5.72
C LEU A 9 1.78 -4.41 -6.03
N SER A 10 2.79 -4.59 -6.87
CA SER A 10 3.24 -5.92 -7.28
C SER A 10 3.82 -6.77 -6.13
N GLY A 11 4.29 -6.14 -5.06
CA GLY A 11 4.99 -6.82 -3.97
C GLY A 11 6.40 -7.28 -4.32
N GLU A 12 6.77 -7.27 -5.60
CA GLU A 12 8.07 -7.71 -6.08
C GLU A 12 8.90 -6.55 -6.60
N PHE A 13 10.02 -6.29 -5.94
CA PHE A 13 10.93 -5.24 -6.35
C PHE A 13 12.38 -5.56 -5.97
N THR A 14 13.30 -5.07 -6.80
CA THR A 14 14.74 -5.08 -6.53
C THR A 14 15.20 -3.66 -6.28
N ILE A 15 15.98 -3.46 -5.25
CA ILE A 15 16.45 -2.16 -4.79
C ILE A 15 17.96 -2.16 -4.64
N LYS A 16 18.63 -1.08 -5.03
CA LYS A 16 20.03 -0.89 -4.71
C LYS A 16 20.22 -0.69 -3.22
N ARG A 17 21.27 -1.27 -2.66
CA ARG A 17 21.58 -1.23 -1.24
C ARG A 17 21.66 0.22 -0.69
N ASP A 18 22.33 1.11 -1.41
CA ASP A 18 22.49 2.52 -1.01
C ASP A 18 21.15 3.28 -0.92
N LEU A 19 20.16 2.89 -1.70
CA LEU A 19 18.80 3.39 -1.58
C LEU A 19 18.06 2.70 -0.44
N ALA A 20 18.12 1.37 -0.35
CA ALA A 20 17.44 0.60 0.70
C ALA A 20 17.82 1.06 2.12
N GLU A 21 19.09 1.39 2.34
CA GLU A 21 19.60 1.91 3.62
C GLU A 21 19.02 3.28 4.01
N LYS A 22 18.48 4.03 3.05
CA LYS A 22 17.90 5.38 3.26
C LYS A 22 16.40 5.37 3.43
N LEU A 23 15.72 4.29 3.05
CA LEU A 23 14.26 4.23 3.08
C LEU A 23 13.74 4.23 4.52
N ARG A 24 12.60 4.90 4.69
CA ARG A 24 11.76 4.81 5.89
C ARG A 24 10.50 4.08 5.48
N LEU A 25 10.24 2.96 6.08
CA LEU A 25 9.22 2.04 5.62
C LEU A 25 8.16 1.81 6.71
N PRO A 26 6.90 1.63 6.34
CA PRO A 26 5.89 1.14 7.27
C PRO A 26 6.08 -0.36 7.53
N CYS A 27 5.43 -0.86 8.56
CA CYS A 27 5.42 -2.28 8.91
C CYS A 27 4.06 -2.95 8.62
N ASP A 28 3.36 -2.46 7.62
CA ASP A 28 2.03 -2.89 7.18
C ASP A 28 1.95 -2.96 5.64
N TRP A 29 0.73 -3.06 5.09
CA TRP A 29 0.49 -3.17 3.64
C TRP A 29 0.78 -1.89 2.83
N GLY A 30 1.20 -0.81 3.46
CA GLY A 30 1.66 0.41 2.77
C GLY A 30 3.08 0.33 2.23
N LEU A 31 3.77 -0.80 2.39
CA LEU A 31 5.19 -0.96 2.06
C LEU A 31 5.51 -0.55 0.62
N GLU A 32 4.75 -1.03 -0.36
CA GLU A 32 4.99 -0.76 -1.78
C GLU A 32 4.82 0.72 -2.10
N ILE A 33 3.73 1.33 -1.66
CA ILE A 33 3.42 2.74 -1.90
C ILE A 33 4.51 3.63 -1.30
N VAL A 34 4.88 3.38 -0.05
CA VAL A 34 5.90 4.19 0.63
C VAL A 34 7.27 3.98 0.00
N THR A 35 7.61 2.75 -0.40
CA THR A 35 8.88 2.46 -1.11
C THR A 35 8.98 3.26 -2.41
N LEU A 36 7.93 3.29 -3.22
CA LEU A 36 7.90 4.07 -4.46
C LEU A 36 8.01 5.57 -4.20
N PHE A 37 7.35 6.08 -3.17
CA PHE A 37 7.47 7.48 -2.78
C PHE A 37 8.85 7.83 -2.24
N GLU A 38 9.43 7.01 -1.41
CA GLU A 38 10.79 7.23 -0.91
C GLU A 38 11.80 7.20 -2.08
N ALA A 39 11.61 6.31 -3.07
CA ALA A 39 12.42 6.31 -4.28
C ALA A 39 12.28 7.63 -5.06
N LEU A 40 11.07 8.15 -5.22
CA LEU A 40 10.82 9.46 -5.83
C LEU A 40 11.49 10.59 -5.03
N ARG A 41 11.32 10.58 -3.71
CA ARG A 41 11.90 11.57 -2.79
C ARG A 41 13.43 11.61 -2.85
N HIS A 42 14.07 10.46 -3.05
CA HIS A 42 15.51 10.36 -3.25
C HIS A 42 15.96 10.66 -4.68
N ARG A 43 15.05 11.22 -5.51
CA ARG A 43 15.32 11.63 -6.89
C ARG A 43 15.83 10.49 -7.78
N ALA A 44 15.21 9.33 -7.61
CA ALA A 44 15.53 8.14 -8.39
C ALA A 44 14.60 7.86 -9.60
N PRO A 45 13.66 8.75 -10.04
CA PRO A 45 12.69 8.39 -11.08
C PRO A 45 13.36 7.98 -12.41
N GLY A 46 14.49 8.56 -12.79
CA GLY A 46 15.26 8.16 -13.98
C GLY A 46 16.04 6.84 -13.83
N ARG A 47 15.95 6.20 -12.66
CA ARG A 47 16.62 4.91 -12.35
C ARG A 47 15.62 3.82 -11.99
N LEU A 48 14.33 4.09 -12.18
CA LEU A 48 13.25 3.13 -11.95
C LEU A 48 12.87 2.49 -13.28
N CYS A 49 12.70 1.20 -13.26
CA CYS A 49 12.13 0.47 -14.38
C CYS A 49 11.09 -0.52 -13.86
N GLN A 50 10.13 -0.82 -14.69
CA GLN A 50 9.16 -1.88 -14.49
C GLN A 50 9.46 -2.97 -15.52
N VAL A 51 9.49 -4.20 -15.07
CA VAL A 51 9.77 -5.37 -15.91
C VAL A 51 8.59 -6.34 -15.79
N GLU A 52 8.09 -6.83 -16.91
CA GLU A 52 7.17 -7.96 -16.92
C GLU A 52 7.98 -9.24 -16.71
N ILE A 53 7.72 -9.93 -15.60
CA ILE A 53 8.47 -11.12 -15.21
C ILE A 53 7.83 -12.41 -15.71
N ALA A 54 6.54 -12.37 -16.08
CA ALA A 54 5.81 -13.51 -16.62
C ALA A 54 4.57 -13.03 -17.43
N GLU A 55 4.15 -13.82 -18.41
CA GLU A 55 2.87 -13.60 -19.12
C GLU A 55 1.67 -13.87 -18.21
N ARG A 56 1.79 -14.84 -17.33
CA ARG A 56 0.81 -15.19 -16.30
C ARG A 56 1.55 -15.31 -14.98
N TYR A 57 1.09 -14.57 -13.99
CA TYR A 57 1.66 -14.56 -12.65
C TYR A 57 0.61 -15.01 -11.64
N ASP A 58 0.80 -16.20 -11.08
CA ASP A 58 -0.06 -16.73 -10.04
C ASP A 58 0.41 -16.21 -8.69
N HIS A 59 -0.46 -15.51 -7.97
CA HIS A 59 -0.20 -15.04 -6.62
C HIS A 59 -1.38 -15.40 -5.70
N LYS A 60 -1.09 -15.45 -4.41
CA LYS A 60 -2.10 -15.72 -3.41
C LYS A 60 -3.09 -14.56 -3.34
N HIS A 61 -4.34 -14.82 -3.64
CA HIS A 61 -5.43 -13.87 -3.40
C HIS A 61 -5.77 -13.86 -1.91
N GLN A 62 -5.97 -12.65 -1.37
CA GLN A 62 -6.52 -12.45 -0.03
C GLN A 62 -8.05 -12.47 -0.11
N ASP A 63 -8.69 -12.95 0.96
CA ASP A 63 -10.14 -12.85 1.08
C ASP A 63 -10.57 -11.38 1.21
N LEU A 64 -11.76 -11.05 0.73
CA LEU A 64 -12.31 -9.69 0.81
C LEU A 64 -12.45 -9.20 2.25
N SER A 65 -12.83 -10.10 3.17
CA SER A 65 -13.03 -9.83 4.61
C SER A 65 -13.93 -8.63 4.88
N GLY A 66 -15.07 -8.58 4.18
CA GLY A 66 -15.98 -7.42 4.24
C GLY A 66 -16.52 -7.12 5.64
N GLN A 67 -16.61 -8.11 6.51
CA GLN A 67 -17.10 -7.98 7.89
C GLN A 67 -16.00 -7.68 8.91
N ASP A 68 -14.73 -7.88 8.54
CA ASP A 68 -13.58 -7.64 9.42
C ASP A 68 -12.55 -6.71 8.78
N PRO A 69 -12.53 -5.44 9.18
CA PRO A 69 -11.60 -4.44 8.61
C PRO A 69 -10.14 -4.66 9.03
N THR A 70 -9.87 -5.63 9.89
CA THR A 70 -8.53 -5.94 10.38
C THR A 70 -7.86 -7.07 9.57
N GLN A 71 -8.56 -7.63 8.58
CA GLN A 71 -8.10 -8.78 7.80
C GLN A 71 -8.26 -8.58 6.28
N GLY A 72 -7.59 -9.44 5.53
CA GLY A 72 -7.75 -9.59 4.09
C GLY A 72 -7.55 -8.30 3.27
N LEU A 73 -8.29 -8.21 2.18
CA LEU A 73 -8.25 -7.06 1.27
C LEU A 73 -8.78 -5.77 1.92
N ASN A 74 -9.72 -5.87 2.86
CA ASN A 74 -10.23 -4.69 3.59
C ASN A 74 -9.11 -4.01 4.38
N ARG A 75 -8.34 -4.77 5.18
CA ARG A 75 -7.18 -4.25 5.90
C ARG A 75 -6.12 -3.70 4.92
N MET A 76 -5.79 -4.48 3.90
CA MET A 76 -4.80 -4.06 2.90
C MET A 76 -5.18 -2.72 2.27
N ALA A 77 -6.43 -2.56 1.82
CA ALA A 77 -6.91 -1.30 1.24
C ALA A 77 -6.76 -0.12 2.21
N ARG A 78 -7.14 -0.30 3.48
CA ARG A 78 -7.01 0.74 4.51
C ARG A 78 -5.56 1.15 4.71
N ASP A 79 -4.65 0.20 4.85
CA ASP A 79 -3.22 0.49 5.07
C ASP A 79 -2.62 1.21 3.86
N VAL A 80 -2.89 0.73 2.64
CA VAL A 80 -2.43 1.37 1.40
C VAL A 80 -2.96 2.80 1.27
N ILE A 81 -4.26 3.02 1.48
CA ILE A 81 -4.89 4.34 1.36
C ILE A 81 -4.34 5.30 2.41
N LYS A 82 -4.23 4.90 3.66
CA LYS A 82 -3.66 5.73 4.73
C LYS A 82 -2.25 6.20 4.39
N HIS A 83 -1.40 5.30 3.93
CA HIS A 83 -0.05 5.65 3.54
C HIS A 83 0.00 6.53 2.30
N LEU A 84 -0.89 6.32 1.32
CA LEU A 84 -1.02 7.20 0.17
C LEU A 84 -1.36 8.63 0.59
N LEU A 85 -2.38 8.83 1.42
CA LEU A 85 -2.80 10.15 1.90
C LEU A 85 -1.69 10.83 2.71
N ARG A 86 -1.08 10.12 3.67
CA ARG A 86 0.03 10.65 4.49
C ARG A 86 1.25 11.02 3.64
N THR A 87 1.55 10.24 2.63
CA THR A 87 2.70 10.48 1.76
C THR A 87 2.46 11.69 0.86
N LEU A 88 1.25 11.84 0.33
CA LEU A 88 0.86 13.04 -0.44
C LEU A 88 0.92 14.30 0.43
N ALA A 89 0.39 14.24 1.64
CA ALA A 89 0.47 15.37 2.59
C ALA A 89 1.93 15.70 2.94
N ALA A 90 2.78 14.70 3.18
CA ALA A 90 4.21 14.89 3.44
C ALA A 90 4.97 15.47 2.23
N ALA A 91 4.45 15.28 1.02
CA ALA A 91 4.95 15.92 -0.22
C ALA A 91 4.40 17.34 -0.44
N GLY A 92 3.60 17.86 0.48
CA GLY A 92 3.05 19.23 0.42
C GLY A 92 1.70 19.34 -0.33
N VAL A 93 1.06 18.21 -0.64
CA VAL A 93 -0.28 18.23 -1.25
C VAL A 93 -1.31 18.61 -0.19
N ASN A 94 -2.09 19.65 -0.47
CA ASN A 94 -3.18 20.06 0.44
C ASN A 94 -4.37 19.11 0.28
N LEU A 95 -4.54 18.20 1.23
CA LEU A 95 -5.65 17.25 1.31
C LEU A 95 -6.77 17.82 2.21
N SER A 96 -7.48 18.84 1.73
CA SER A 96 -8.62 19.40 2.47
C SER A 96 -9.76 18.39 2.61
N PRO A 97 -10.63 18.52 3.65
CA PRO A 97 -11.81 17.67 3.79
C PRO A 97 -12.68 17.66 2.54
N GLY A 98 -12.86 18.83 1.88
CA GLY A 98 -13.64 18.93 0.65
C GLY A 98 -13.02 18.14 -0.52
N LEU A 99 -11.69 18.19 -0.68
CA LEU A 99 -10.99 17.39 -1.69
C LEU A 99 -11.16 15.90 -1.42
N LEU A 100 -10.99 15.46 -0.16
CA LEU A 100 -11.11 14.06 0.21
C LEU A 100 -12.53 13.52 0.03
N MET A 101 -13.56 14.32 0.32
CA MET A 101 -14.95 13.95 0.04
C MET A 101 -15.24 13.88 -1.47
N SER A 102 -14.67 14.78 -2.27
CA SER A 102 -14.76 14.71 -3.74
C SER A 102 -14.06 13.47 -4.28
N LEU A 103 -12.90 13.08 -3.71
CA LEU A 103 -12.20 11.87 -4.06
C LEU A 103 -13.05 10.62 -3.77
N LEU A 104 -13.70 10.57 -2.61
CA LEU A 104 -14.59 9.46 -2.24
C LEU A 104 -15.75 9.33 -3.22
N ALA A 105 -16.40 10.44 -3.55
CA ALA A 105 -17.52 10.44 -4.52
C ALA A 105 -17.07 10.03 -5.93
N ALA A 106 -15.91 10.53 -6.38
CA ALA A 106 -15.32 10.15 -7.66
C ALA A 106 -14.95 8.67 -7.70
N TYR A 107 -14.33 8.15 -6.62
CA TYR A 107 -14.01 6.73 -6.52
C TYR A 107 -15.25 5.85 -6.65
N GLN A 108 -16.29 6.14 -5.86
CA GLN A 108 -17.54 5.38 -5.90
C GLN A 108 -18.15 5.37 -7.30
N ARG A 109 -18.24 6.54 -7.94
CA ARG A 109 -18.81 6.65 -9.30
C ARG A 109 -18.02 5.83 -10.31
N HIS A 110 -16.69 5.98 -10.32
CA HIS A 110 -15.84 5.23 -11.25
C HIS A 110 -15.85 3.72 -11.00
N ALA A 111 -15.98 3.29 -9.74
CA ALA A 111 -16.07 1.88 -9.40
C ALA A 111 -17.40 1.27 -9.89
N GLU A 112 -18.53 1.97 -9.73
CA GLU A 112 -19.84 1.55 -10.25
C GLU A 112 -19.83 1.48 -11.79
N ASP A 113 -19.27 2.48 -12.46
CA ASP A 113 -19.11 2.47 -13.92
C ASP A 113 -18.19 1.28 -14.35
N GLY A 114 -17.10 1.03 -13.64
CA GLY A 114 -16.19 -0.10 -13.89
C GLY A 114 -16.86 -1.48 -13.76
N VAL A 115 -17.75 -1.66 -12.78
CA VAL A 115 -18.56 -2.89 -12.65
C VAL A 115 -19.46 -3.06 -13.90
N SER A 116 -20.10 -1.99 -14.36
CA SER A 116 -21.00 -2.01 -15.51
C SER A 116 -20.24 -2.31 -16.80
N ASP A 117 -19.09 -1.69 -17.01
CA ASP A 117 -18.22 -1.90 -18.17
C ASP A 117 -17.66 -3.32 -18.19
N SER A 118 -17.19 -3.82 -17.06
CA SER A 118 -16.66 -5.20 -16.93
C SER A 118 -17.74 -6.23 -17.19
N TYR A 119 -18.97 -5.99 -16.75
CA TYR A 119 -20.11 -6.84 -17.09
C TYR A 119 -20.36 -6.86 -18.60
N ALA A 120 -20.42 -5.70 -19.25
CA ALA A 120 -20.64 -5.61 -20.69
C ALA A 120 -19.55 -6.33 -21.50
N VAL A 121 -18.28 -6.13 -21.14
CA VAL A 121 -17.15 -6.84 -21.75
C VAL A 121 -17.25 -8.35 -21.54
N SER A 122 -17.64 -8.80 -20.35
CA SER A 122 -17.80 -10.23 -20.05
C SER A 122 -18.91 -10.88 -20.87
N VAL A 123 -20.03 -10.20 -21.03
CA VAL A 123 -21.14 -10.69 -21.89
C VAL A 123 -20.70 -10.85 -23.33
N VAL A 124 -20.01 -9.86 -23.91
CA VAL A 124 -19.53 -9.90 -25.30
C VAL A 124 -18.51 -11.02 -25.51
N ASN A 125 -17.68 -11.32 -24.52
CA ASN A 125 -16.61 -12.32 -24.62
C ASN A 125 -17.03 -13.69 -24.06
N HIS A 126 -18.29 -13.88 -23.69
CA HIS A 126 -18.80 -15.13 -23.08
C HIS A 126 -18.01 -15.56 -21.82
N LEU A 127 -17.60 -14.59 -20.99
CA LEU A 127 -16.90 -14.83 -19.72
C LEU A 127 -17.91 -14.91 -18.57
N ASN A 128 -17.59 -15.70 -17.56
CA ASN A 128 -18.34 -15.69 -16.31
C ASN A 128 -18.00 -14.41 -15.55
N TYR A 129 -19.04 -13.72 -15.08
CA TYR A 129 -18.89 -12.50 -14.30
C TYR A 129 -19.90 -12.51 -13.14
N ASP A 130 -19.38 -12.50 -11.92
CA ASP A 130 -20.20 -12.41 -10.71
C ASP A 130 -20.37 -10.94 -10.30
N ARG A 131 -21.41 -10.30 -10.87
CA ARG A 131 -21.71 -8.89 -10.62
C ARG A 131 -21.95 -8.61 -9.13
N HIS A 132 -22.58 -9.51 -8.40
CA HIS A 132 -22.86 -9.31 -6.98
C HIS A 132 -21.57 -9.29 -6.15
N SER A 133 -20.64 -10.19 -6.43
CA SER A 133 -19.31 -10.20 -5.80
C SER A 133 -18.52 -8.93 -6.07
N GLU A 134 -18.58 -8.42 -7.30
CA GLU A 134 -17.91 -7.16 -7.66
C GLU A 134 -18.54 -5.95 -6.97
N GLU A 135 -19.87 -5.84 -6.93
CA GLU A 135 -20.57 -4.77 -6.22
C GLU A 135 -20.26 -4.82 -4.70
N GLN A 136 -20.15 -6.01 -4.13
CA GLN A 136 -19.73 -6.18 -2.74
C GLN A 136 -18.28 -5.73 -2.51
N SER A 137 -17.39 -6.02 -3.43
CA SER A 137 -16.00 -5.55 -3.39
C SER A 137 -15.91 -4.02 -3.45
N VAL A 138 -16.67 -3.39 -4.35
CA VAL A 138 -16.78 -1.92 -4.46
C VAL A 138 -17.27 -1.32 -3.14
N HIS A 139 -18.29 -1.92 -2.52
CA HIS A 139 -18.79 -1.46 -1.23
C HIS A 139 -17.70 -1.51 -0.14
N VAL A 140 -17.00 -2.63 0.00
CA VAL A 140 -15.94 -2.81 1.01
C VAL A 140 -14.81 -1.80 0.80
N PHE A 141 -14.36 -1.60 -0.43
CA PHE A 141 -13.30 -0.64 -0.72
C PHE A 141 -13.74 0.82 -0.55
N THR A 142 -15.00 1.14 -0.83
CA THR A 142 -15.57 2.47 -0.55
C THR A 142 -15.56 2.77 0.94
N GLU A 143 -15.97 1.80 1.77
CA GLU A 143 -15.92 1.96 3.23
C GLU A 143 -14.48 1.99 3.77
N ALA A 144 -13.56 1.23 3.17
CA ALA A 144 -12.15 1.31 3.50
C ALA A 144 -11.57 2.70 3.20
N LEU A 145 -11.92 3.30 2.06
CA LEU A 145 -11.52 4.65 1.70
C LEU A 145 -12.11 5.69 2.65
N ARG A 146 -13.41 5.60 2.96
CA ARG A 146 -14.08 6.49 3.93
C ARG A 146 -13.39 6.46 5.28
N ALA A 147 -13.21 5.28 5.84
CA ALA A 147 -12.56 5.11 7.14
C ALA A 147 -11.09 5.60 7.15
N SER A 148 -10.37 5.43 6.05
CA SER A 148 -9.01 5.93 5.92
C SER A 148 -8.93 7.44 5.83
N ILE A 149 -9.92 8.10 5.21
CA ILE A 149 -10.06 9.55 5.19
C ILE A 149 -10.33 10.08 6.59
N ASP A 150 -11.25 9.47 7.33
CA ASP A 150 -11.61 9.89 8.68
C ASP A 150 -10.40 9.74 9.64
N GLU A 151 -9.67 8.61 9.53
CA GLU A 151 -8.44 8.41 10.30
C GLU A 151 -7.36 9.44 9.94
N PHE A 152 -7.16 9.72 8.65
CA PHE A 152 -6.19 10.72 8.21
C PHE A 152 -6.52 12.13 8.71
N LEU A 153 -7.80 12.52 8.67
CA LEU A 153 -8.23 13.83 9.16
C LEU A 153 -8.07 13.97 10.69
N THR A 154 -8.19 12.86 11.42
CA THR A 154 -8.02 12.82 12.87
C THR A 154 -6.54 12.77 13.27
N ASP A 155 -5.75 11.95 12.59
CA ASP A 155 -4.31 11.78 12.81
C ASP A 155 -3.53 11.75 11.49
N PRO A 156 -3.20 12.91 10.94
CA PRO A 156 -2.50 13.01 9.65
C PRO A 156 -1.05 12.48 9.71
N LEU A 157 -0.45 12.42 10.88
CA LEU A 157 0.93 11.93 11.03
C LEU A 157 0.98 10.39 11.07
N GLY A 158 0.01 9.78 11.76
CA GLY A 158 -0.04 8.35 11.96
C GLY A 158 1.14 7.77 12.76
N PRO A 159 1.26 6.45 12.81
CA PRO A 159 2.37 5.81 13.48
C PRO A 159 3.71 6.12 12.79
N PRO A 160 4.81 6.21 13.55
CA PRO A 160 6.12 6.48 12.99
C PRO A 160 6.56 5.34 12.05
N LEU A 161 7.15 5.73 10.93
CA LEU A 161 7.81 4.77 10.03
C LEU A 161 9.03 4.16 10.70
N VAL A 162 9.38 2.93 10.31
CA VAL A 162 10.64 2.30 10.71
C VAL A 162 11.80 3.19 10.28
N PRO A 163 12.71 3.55 11.18
CA PRO A 163 13.82 4.43 10.86
C PRO A 163 14.73 3.79 9.82
N ASN A 164 15.30 4.61 8.95
CA ASN A 164 16.30 4.14 8.00
C ASN A 164 17.59 3.67 8.69
N TRP A 165 18.37 2.86 8.00
CA TRP A 165 19.61 2.30 8.56
C TRP A 165 20.62 3.34 9.02
N THR A 166 20.73 4.47 8.33
CA THR A 166 21.62 5.58 8.74
C THR A 166 21.28 6.06 10.15
N ARG A 167 19.99 6.20 10.45
CA ARG A 167 19.53 6.61 11.78
C ARG A 167 19.70 5.50 12.82
N VAL A 168 19.47 4.26 12.42
CA VAL A 168 19.68 3.09 13.28
C VAL A 168 21.15 2.99 13.71
N TRP A 169 22.09 3.08 12.77
CA TRP A 169 23.52 3.04 13.08
C TRP A 169 24.01 4.23 13.92
N ALA A 170 23.43 5.42 13.72
CA ALA A 170 23.75 6.58 14.55
C ALA A 170 23.34 6.38 16.01
N GLY A 171 22.23 5.68 16.29
CA GLY A 171 21.76 5.38 17.63
C GLY A 171 22.29 4.06 18.22
N VAL A 172 22.59 3.08 17.37
CA VAL A 172 23.05 1.73 17.73
C VAL A 172 24.13 1.31 16.75
N PRO A 173 25.40 1.70 16.96
CA PRO A 173 26.49 1.46 15.98
C PRO A 173 26.70 -0.02 15.63
N ASP A 174 26.41 -0.94 16.55
CA ASP A 174 26.55 -2.39 16.39
C ASP A 174 25.24 -3.09 15.94
N ALA A 175 24.24 -2.33 15.48
CA ALA A 175 22.91 -2.85 15.11
C ALA A 175 22.99 -4.01 14.10
N SER A 176 23.84 -3.88 13.08
CA SER A 176 23.98 -4.93 12.05
C SER A 176 24.55 -6.22 12.63
N ALA A 177 25.55 -6.14 13.52
CA ALA A 177 26.14 -7.30 14.17
C ALA A 177 25.13 -7.96 15.12
N ARG A 178 24.36 -7.19 15.85
CA ARG A 178 23.29 -7.69 16.74
C ARG A 178 22.19 -8.39 15.95
N LEU A 179 21.75 -7.79 14.83
CA LEU A 179 20.75 -8.40 13.95
C LEU A 179 21.25 -9.74 13.41
N LEU A 180 22.47 -9.78 12.87
CA LEU A 180 23.07 -11.01 12.36
C LEU A 180 23.18 -12.08 13.44
N ALA A 181 23.58 -11.70 14.65
CA ALA A 181 23.65 -12.61 15.77
C ALA A 181 22.27 -13.17 16.18
N ALA A 182 21.21 -12.33 16.15
CA ALA A 182 19.84 -12.77 16.44
C ALA A 182 19.33 -13.76 15.38
N VAL A 183 19.54 -13.46 14.09
CA VAL A 183 19.19 -14.37 12.99
C VAL A 183 19.90 -15.72 13.11
N ASN A 184 21.21 -15.71 13.41
CA ASN A 184 22.00 -16.94 13.55
C ASN A 184 21.60 -17.77 14.79
N ARG A 185 21.01 -17.16 15.81
CA ARG A 185 20.46 -17.90 16.97
C ARG A 185 19.07 -18.46 16.72
N GLY A 186 18.42 -18.14 15.61
CA GLY A 186 17.03 -18.53 15.32
C GLY A 186 16.02 -17.90 16.28
N GLU A 187 16.36 -16.75 16.88
CA GLU A 187 15.44 -16.01 17.75
C GLU A 187 14.29 -15.42 16.91
N GLU A 188 13.06 -15.85 17.21
CA GLU A 188 11.88 -15.17 16.66
C GLU A 188 11.83 -13.72 17.20
N PRO A 189 11.39 -12.76 16.38
CA PRO A 189 11.20 -11.40 16.87
C PRO A 189 10.16 -11.40 17.99
N PRO A 190 10.35 -10.58 19.04
CA PRO A 190 9.42 -10.53 20.15
C PRO A 190 8.00 -10.23 19.66
N ASP A 191 7.05 -11.04 20.10
CA ASP A 191 5.63 -10.89 19.82
C ASP A 191 5.15 -9.47 20.25
N ARG A 192 4.81 -8.64 19.30
CA ARG A 192 4.32 -7.26 19.53
C ARG A 192 2.83 -7.18 19.85
N SER A 193 2.12 -8.32 19.94
CA SER A 193 0.68 -8.34 20.26
C SER A 193 0.36 -8.01 21.74
N ARG A 194 1.40 -7.78 22.56
CA ARG A 194 1.25 -7.57 24.01
C ARG A 194 1.59 -6.14 24.49
N ARG A 195 1.43 -5.11 23.62
CA ARG A 195 1.51 -3.71 24.10
C ARG A 195 0.28 -2.94 23.66
#